data_fed2949930a26969df94d7b7cfbec2d5
#
_entry.id   fed2949930a26969df94d7b7cfbec2d5
#
_cell.length_a   1.000
_cell.length_b   1.000
_cell.length_c   1.000
_cell.angle_alpha   90.00
_cell.angle_beta   90.00
_cell.angle_gamma   90.00
#
_symmetry.space_group_name_H-M   'P 1'
#
loop_
_entity.id
_entity.type
_entity.pdbx_description
1 polymer ?
#
loop_
_entity_poly.entity_id
_entity_poly.type
_entity_poly.pdbx_seq_one_letter_code
_entity_poly.pdbx_strand_id
1 'polypeptide(L)'
;MMAGGYLYYTSTQNKWIEISVAYGDKKHFLLPDSSEIWLNAGTVVKYPKEFSKVQRLVHLDGEAYFSIRKNTSKPFIVETSQLSVKVLG
;
A
#
# COMPACT_ATOMS: atom_id res chain seq x y z
N MET A 1 8.28 -15.93 -28.55
CA MET A 1 9.22 -15.07 -28.39
C MET A 1 8.76 -13.77 -28.03
N MET A 2 8.05 -13.15 -28.83
CA MET A 2 7.50 -11.93 -28.50
C MET A 2 6.76 -11.99 -27.22
N ALA A 3 6.07 -13.07 -26.99
CA ALA A 3 5.28 -13.22 -25.79
C ALA A 3 6.14 -13.12 -24.55
N GLY A 4 7.33 -13.64 -24.60
CA GLY A 4 8.20 -13.59 -23.46
C GLY A 4 8.59 -12.16 -23.10
N GLY A 5 8.92 -11.38 -24.07
CA GLY A 5 9.30 -10.00 -23.83
C GLY A 5 8.13 -9.19 -23.30
N TYR A 6 6.98 -9.48 -23.80
CA TYR A 6 5.79 -8.78 -23.37
C TYR A 6 5.47 -9.08 -21.90
N LEU A 7 5.56 -10.34 -21.51
CA LEU A 7 5.31 -10.71 -20.14
C LEU A 7 6.29 -10.06 -19.18
N TYR A 8 7.55 -10.00 -19.57
CA TYR A 8 8.54 -9.34 -18.77
C TYR A 8 8.15 -7.89 -18.53
N TYR A 9 7.74 -7.21 -19.57
CA TYR A 9 7.38 -5.82 -19.46
C TYR A 9 6.21 -5.61 -18.48
N THR A 10 5.17 -6.40 -18.61
CA THR A 10 4.01 -6.24 -17.74
C THR A 10 4.34 -6.59 -16.30
N SER A 11 5.20 -7.55 -16.07
CA SER A 11 5.49 -7.98 -14.71
C SER A 11 6.31 -6.95 -13.95
N THR A 12 7.00 -6.05 -14.62
CA THR A 12 7.79 -5.04 -13.93
C THR A 12 7.00 -3.81 -13.55
N GLN A 13 5.78 -3.70 -14.05
CA GLN A 13 5.02 -2.47 -13.85
C GLN A 13 4.19 -2.42 -12.58
N ASN A 14 3.79 -3.56 -12.08
CA ASN A 14 2.86 -3.60 -10.95
C ASN A 14 3.41 -4.45 -9.84
N LYS A 15 4.50 -3.98 -9.26
CA LYS A 15 5.05 -4.69 -8.12
C LYS A 15 4.38 -4.22 -6.87
N TRP A 16 3.91 -5.17 -6.10
CA TRP A 16 3.26 -4.91 -4.83
C TRP A 16 4.10 -5.47 -3.71
N ILE A 17 4.12 -4.77 -2.60
CA ILE A 17 4.78 -5.19 -1.39
C ILE A 17 3.71 -5.63 -0.41
N GLU A 18 3.90 -6.80 0.17
CA GLU A 18 2.98 -7.32 1.18
C GLU A 18 3.74 -7.45 2.49
N ILE A 19 3.20 -6.87 3.55
CA ILE A 19 3.79 -6.95 4.88
C ILE A 19 2.76 -7.53 5.83
N SER A 20 3.15 -8.61 6.50
CA SER A 20 2.31 -9.29 7.49
C SER A 20 2.93 -9.14 8.86
N VAL A 21 2.09 -8.98 9.88
CA VAL A 21 2.55 -8.86 11.25
C VAL A 21 2.06 -10.07 12.03
N ALA A 22 2.96 -10.80 12.65
CA ALA A 22 2.61 -11.96 13.45
C ALA A 22 1.80 -11.55 14.67
N TYR A 23 1.05 -12.49 15.21
CA TYR A 23 0.31 -12.24 16.44
C TYR A 23 1.32 -11.97 17.56
N GLY A 24 1.04 -10.96 18.36
CA GLY A 24 1.93 -10.56 19.43
C GLY A 24 2.94 -9.51 19.05
N ASP A 25 3.04 -9.19 17.76
CA ASP A 25 3.99 -8.19 17.28
C ASP A 25 3.30 -6.94 16.79
N LYS A 26 4.11 -5.92 16.53
CA LYS A 26 3.67 -4.69 15.87
C LYS A 26 4.76 -4.26 14.93
N LYS A 27 4.40 -3.52 13.89
CA LYS A 27 5.37 -2.99 12.95
C LYS A 27 5.11 -1.52 12.66
N HIS A 28 6.20 -0.80 12.48
CA HIS A 28 6.16 0.60 12.11
C HIS A 28 7.15 0.81 10.97
N PHE A 29 6.72 1.41 9.89
CA PHE A 29 7.60 1.68 8.75
C PHE A 29 7.05 2.80 7.89
N LEU A 30 7.84 3.22 6.91
CA LEU A 30 7.46 4.27 5.98
C LEU A 30 6.95 3.67 4.68
N LEU A 31 5.90 4.30 4.14
CA LEU A 31 5.40 3.99 2.81
C LEU A 31 6.23 4.74 1.77
N PRO A 32 6.05 4.44 0.47
CA PRO A 32 6.85 5.08 -0.58
C PRO A 32 6.78 6.59 -0.61
N ASP A 33 5.70 7.18 -0.12
CA ASP A 33 5.54 8.64 -0.08
C ASP A 33 6.01 9.24 1.23
N SER A 34 6.67 8.44 2.07
CA SER A 34 7.13 8.82 3.40
C SER A 34 6.01 9.00 4.43
N SER A 35 4.81 8.57 4.10
CA SER A 35 3.76 8.44 5.11
C SER A 35 4.15 7.32 6.06
N GLU A 36 3.75 7.46 7.33
CA GLU A 36 4.07 6.45 8.32
C GLU A 36 2.90 5.52 8.56
N ILE A 37 3.19 4.26 8.81
CA ILE A 37 2.16 3.30 9.12
C ILE A 37 2.58 2.45 10.32
N TRP A 38 1.62 2.21 11.21
CA TRP A 38 1.79 1.32 12.36
C TRP A 38 0.78 0.20 12.23
N LEU A 39 1.27 -1.04 12.14
CA LEU A 39 0.42 -2.21 11.98
C LEU A 39 0.28 -2.94 13.28
N ASN A 40 -0.94 -3.27 13.66
CA ASN A 40 -1.20 -4.11 14.81
C ASN A 40 -1.00 -5.58 14.49
N ALA A 41 -0.98 -6.40 15.53
CA ALA A 41 -0.78 -7.84 15.39
C ALA A 41 -1.82 -8.45 14.47
N GLY A 42 -1.39 -9.40 13.65
CA GLY A 42 -2.28 -10.12 12.76
C GLY A 42 -2.73 -9.33 11.53
N THR A 43 -2.16 -8.19 11.29
CA THR A 43 -2.55 -7.33 10.17
C THR A 43 -1.70 -7.60 8.95
N VAL A 44 -2.32 -7.47 7.78
CA VAL A 44 -1.63 -7.59 6.50
C VAL A 44 -1.89 -6.31 5.72
N VAL A 45 -0.84 -5.72 5.17
CA VAL A 45 -0.98 -4.56 4.31
C VAL A 45 -0.29 -4.83 2.99
N LYS A 46 -0.90 -4.37 1.89
CA LYS A 46 -0.32 -4.44 0.56
C LYS A 46 -0.32 -3.07 -0.06
N TYR A 47 0.80 -2.71 -0.67
CA TYR A 47 0.88 -1.43 -1.36
C TYR A 47 1.88 -1.56 -2.49
N PRO A 48 1.77 -0.70 -3.53
CA PRO A 48 2.70 -0.78 -4.65
C PRO A 48 4.07 -0.28 -4.25
N LYS A 49 5.10 -0.82 -4.87
CA LYS A 49 6.47 -0.39 -4.64
C LYS A 49 6.60 1.11 -4.88
N GLU A 50 5.84 1.62 -5.84
CA GLU A 50 5.77 3.03 -6.15
C GLU A 50 4.32 3.40 -6.35
N PHE A 51 3.85 4.47 -5.69
CA PHE A 51 2.48 4.91 -5.89
C PHE A 51 2.32 5.50 -7.30
N SER A 52 1.12 5.33 -7.85
CA SER A 52 0.83 5.88 -9.16
C SER A 52 0.78 7.41 -9.11
N LYS A 53 0.64 8.03 -10.28
CA LYS A 53 0.59 9.49 -10.34
C LYS A 53 -0.76 10.05 -9.93
N VAL A 54 -1.77 9.21 -9.84
CA VAL A 54 -3.13 9.69 -9.57
C VAL A 54 -3.63 9.39 -8.17
N GLN A 55 -3.05 8.40 -7.52
CA GLN A 55 -3.53 8.03 -6.18
C GLN A 55 -2.50 7.23 -5.42
N ARG A 56 -2.68 7.15 -4.10
CA ARG A 56 -1.84 6.36 -3.22
C ARG A 56 -2.72 5.28 -2.60
N LEU A 57 -2.74 4.11 -3.24
CA LEU A 57 -3.64 3.03 -2.87
C LEU A 57 -2.96 2.01 -1.97
N VAL A 58 -3.61 1.67 -0.87
CA VAL A 58 -3.13 0.68 0.09
C VAL A 58 -4.27 -0.28 0.40
N HIS A 59 -3.99 -1.57 0.37
CA HIS A 59 -4.95 -2.58 0.79
C HIS A 59 -4.61 -3.02 2.21
N LEU A 60 -5.61 -3.04 3.08
CA LEU A 60 -5.42 -3.35 4.49
C LEU A 60 -6.37 -4.45 4.93
N ASP A 61 -5.82 -5.45 5.63
CA ASP A 61 -6.62 -6.49 6.25
C ASP A 61 -6.19 -6.53 7.72
N GLY A 62 -6.99 -5.94 8.58
CA GLY A 62 -6.68 -5.84 10.00
C GLY A 62 -6.78 -4.41 10.48
N GLU A 63 -5.84 -4.02 11.35
CA GLU A 63 -5.86 -2.70 11.97
C GLU A 63 -4.55 -1.98 11.80
N ALA A 64 -4.61 -0.73 11.42
CA ALA A 64 -3.42 0.07 11.23
C ALA A 64 -3.71 1.52 11.60
N TYR A 65 -2.63 2.20 11.97
CA TYR A 65 -2.66 3.62 12.24
C TYR A 65 -1.77 4.29 11.20
N PHE A 66 -2.24 5.37 10.61
CA PHE A 66 -1.52 6.06 9.55
C PHE A 66 -1.23 7.49 9.91
N SER A 67 -0.04 7.96 9.59
CA SER A 67 0.28 9.38 9.58
C SER A 67 0.65 9.71 8.13
N ILE A 68 -0.28 10.33 7.43
CA ILE A 68 -0.20 10.47 5.98
C ILE A 68 0.36 11.83 5.60
N ARG A 69 1.33 11.83 4.69
CA ARG A 69 1.88 13.07 4.18
C ARG A 69 0.83 13.78 3.32
N LYS A 70 0.68 15.06 3.57
CA LYS A 70 -0.31 15.85 2.85
C LYS A 70 0.05 15.97 1.37
N ASN A 71 -0.90 15.62 0.52
CA ASN A 71 -0.77 15.81 -0.91
C ASN A 71 -2.17 15.77 -1.51
N THR A 72 -2.76 16.94 -1.67
CA THR A 72 -4.15 17.03 -2.11
C THR A 72 -4.35 16.66 -3.56
N SER A 73 -3.29 16.67 -4.37
CA SER A 73 -3.41 16.29 -5.78
C SER A 73 -3.35 14.78 -5.97
N LYS A 74 -3.04 14.03 -4.91
CA LYS A 74 -2.89 12.58 -4.99
C LYS A 74 -3.53 11.95 -3.76
N PRO A 75 -4.82 11.67 -3.80
CA PRO A 75 -5.51 11.15 -2.62
C PRO A 75 -4.94 9.82 -2.16
N PHE A 76 -4.97 9.64 -0.85
CA PHE A 76 -4.54 8.40 -0.21
C PHE A 76 -5.78 7.56 0.02
N ILE A 77 -5.78 6.33 -0.47
CA ILE A 77 -6.94 5.47 -0.40
C ILE A 77 -6.57 4.20 0.35
N VAL A 78 -7.33 3.91 1.40
CA VAL A 78 -7.18 2.65 2.13
C VAL A 78 -8.38 1.79 1.79
N GLU A 79 -8.11 0.62 1.20
CA GLU A 79 -9.15 -0.35 0.89
C GLU A 79 -9.08 -1.52 1.84
N THR A 80 -10.22 -1.89 2.38
CA THR A 80 -10.35 -3.09 3.19
C THR A 80 -11.32 -4.02 2.47
N SER A 81 -11.60 -5.18 3.03
CA SER A 81 -12.54 -6.10 2.41
C SER A 81 -13.96 -5.55 2.39
N GLN A 82 -14.25 -4.52 3.20
CA GLN A 82 -15.61 -4.03 3.35
C GLN A 82 -15.83 -2.63 2.85
N LEU A 83 -14.78 -1.80 2.82
CA LEU A 83 -14.97 -0.42 2.44
C LEU A 83 -13.68 0.20 1.92
N SER A 84 -13.82 1.41 1.41
CA SER A 84 -12.71 2.19 0.89
C SER A 84 -12.75 3.55 1.56
N VAL A 85 -11.63 3.99 2.11
CA VAL A 85 -11.53 5.28 2.77
C VAL A 85 -10.57 6.15 2.00
N LYS A 86 -11.00 7.35 1.65
CA LYS A 86 -10.20 8.28 0.88
C LYS A 86 -9.76 9.44 1.75
N VAL A 87 -8.46 9.70 1.76
CA VAL A 87 -7.89 10.78 2.55
C VAL A 87 -7.27 11.79 1.59
N LEU A 88 -7.67 13.02 1.70
CA LEU A 88 -7.20 14.04 0.78
C LEU A 88 -5.94 14.77 1.22
N GLY A 89 -5.53 14.57 2.41
CA GLY A 89 -4.31 15.23 2.82
C GLY A 89 -4.02 15.23 4.29
#